data_be6f2f55faa58ed16d4399e9156b4daa
#
_entry.id   be6f2f55faa58ed16d4399e9156b4daa
#
_cell.length_a   1.000
_cell.length_b   1.000
_cell.length_c   1.000
_cell.angle_alpha   90.00
_cell.angle_beta   90.00
_cell.angle_gamma   90.00
#
_symmetry.space_group_name_H-M   'P 1'
#
loop_
_entity.id
_entity.type
_entity.pdbx_description
1 polymer ?
#
loop_
_entity_poly.entity_id
_entity_poly.type
_entity_poly.pdbx_seq_one_letter_code
_entity_poly.pdbx_strand_id
1 'polypeptide(L)' 'MATTTFSGPIVSNNGFSGDITVTDFVKLTAILTAALPAASAANAGQVRLISDNGAGDNEYCLVISTGSAWVTAVGAALS' A
#
# COMPACT_ATOMS: atom_id res chain seq x y z
N MET A 1 -31.06 4.94 3.32
CA MET A 1 -30.00 4.23 4.03
C MET A 1 -29.15 5.21 4.82
N ALA A 2 -28.84 4.89 6.06
CA ALA A 2 -28.06 5.79 6.89
C ALA A 2 -26.59 5.75 6.49
N THR A 3 -25.95 6.91 6.57
CA THR A 3 -24.51 7.04 6.33
C THR A 3 -23.79 7.14 7.65
N THR A 4 -22.76 6.32 7.83
CA THR A 4 -21.91 6.40 9.01
C THR A 4 -20.64 7.14 8.66
N THR A 5 -20.33 8.18 9.44
CA THR A 5 -19.13 8.99 9.22
C THR A 5 -18.15 8.77 10.36
N PHE A 6 -16.91 8.50 10.00
CA PHE A 6 -15.81 8.39 10.96
C PHE A 6 -14.88 9.59 10.80
N SER A 7 -14.59 10.26 11.90
CA SER A 7 -13.75 11.46 11.86
C SER A 7 -12.31 11.21 12.32
N GLY A 8 -11.98 9.98 12.68
CA GLY A 8 -10.65 9.62 13.12
C GLY A 8 -10.21 8.28 12.52
N PRO A 9 -9.06 7.76 12.92
CA PRO A 9 -8.59 6.48 12.42
C PRO A 9 -9.55 5.36 12.74
N ILE A 10 -9.68 4.43 11.81
CA ILE A 10 -10.47 3.22 11.98
C ILE A 10 -9.51 2.05 12.10
N VAL A 11 -9.62 1.28 13.17
CA VAL A 11 -8.77 0.12 13.40
C VAL A 11 -9.61 -1.14 13.25
N SER A 12 -9.17 -2.02 12.37
CA SER A 12 -9.74 -3.36 12.24
C SER A 12 -8.61 -4.36 12.44
N ASN A 13 -8.62 -5.06 13.57
CA ASN A 13 -7.53 -5.98 13.92
C ASN A 13 -7.51 -7.22 13.02
N ASN A 14 -8.65 -7.58 12.45
CA ASN A 14 -8.77 -8.77 11.62
C ASN A 14 -8.93 -8.45 10.14
N GLY A 15 -8.74 -7.19 9.76
CA GLY A 15 -8.91 -6.76 8.37
C GLY A 15 -10.37 -6.67 7.96
N PHE A 16 -10.61 -6.68 6.67
CA PHE A 16 -11.95 -6.61 6.09
C PHE A 16 -12.20 -7.87 5.28
N SER A 17 -13.42 -8.40 5.40
CA SER A 17 -13.85 -9.55 4.62
C SER A 17 -14.70 -9.06 3.45
N GLY A 18 -14.47 -9.62 2.26
CA GLY A 18 -15.20 -9.22 1.06
C GLY A 18 -14.51 -8.08 0.34
N ASP A 19 -15.24 -7.45 -0.57
CA ASP A 19 -14.71 -6.38 -1.39
C ASP A 19 -14.81 -5.04 -0.69
N ILE A 20 -13.86 -4.16 -0.99
CA ILE A 20 -13.90 -2.77 -0.55
C ILE A 20 -14.11 -1.92 -1.80
N THR A 21 -15.20 -1.16 -1.83
CA THR A 21 -15.49 -0.25 -2.94
C THR A 21 -15.19 1.18 -2.53
N VAL A 22 -14.32 1.83 -3.28
CA VAL A 22 -13.97 3.23 -3.06
C VAL A 22 -14.53 4.02 -4.25
N THR A 23 -15.44 4.96 -3.99
CA THR A 23 -16.14 5.68 -5.06
C THR A 23 -15.37 6.86 -5.60
N ASP A 24 -14.28 7.24 -4.98
CA ASP A 24 -13.45 8.36 -5.42
C ASP A 24 -12.01 7.86 -5.62
N PHE A 25 -11.16 8.02 -4.64
CA PHE A 25 -9.77 7.57 -4.75
C PHE A 25 -9.24 7.13 -3.39
N VAL A 26 -8.17 6.34 -3.43
CA VAL A 26 -7.41 5.96 -2.25
C VAL A 26 -6.14 6.79 -2.23
N LYS A 27 -5.89 7.48 -1.12
CA LYS A 27 -4.66 8.23 -0.91
C LYS A 27 -3.79 7.48 0.09
N LEU A 28 -2.57 7.15 -0.32
CA LEU A 28 -1.61 6.48 0.55
C LEU A 28 -0.60 7.50 1.06
N THR A 29 -0.16 7.31 2.30
CA THR A 29 0.92 8.11 2.85
C THR A 29 2.25 7.55 2.35
N ALA A 30 3.03 8.39 1.67
CA ALA A 30 4.32 7.98 1.15
C ALA A 30 5.36 7.94 2.25
N ILE A 31 6.24 6.93 2.20
CA ILE A 31 7.37 6.80 3.12
C ILE A 31 8.64 6.65 2.30
N LEU A 32 9.79 6.86 2.95
CA LEU A 32 11.07 6.63 2.30
C LEU A 32 11.33 5.14 2.18
N THR A 33 12.08 4.74 1.15
CA THR A 33 12.46 3.34 0.96
C THR A 33 13.14 2.78 2.21
N ALA A 34 13.96 3.59 2.87
CA ALA A 34 14.66 3.17 4.08
C ALA A 34 13.71 2.88 5.25
N ALA A 35 12.48 3.37 5.20
CA ALA A 35 11.49 3.14 6.24
C ALA A 35 10.66 1.86 6.00
N LEU A 36 10.84 1.20 4.87
CA LEU A 36 10.15 -0.06 4.60
C LEU A 36 10.64 -1.13 5.57
N PRO A 37 9.74 -1.91 6.16
CA PRO A 37 10.17 -3.07 6.93
C PRO A 37 10.81 -4.11 6.01
N ALA A 38 11.62 -5.01 6.58
CA ALA A 38 12.17 -6.10 5.80
C ALA A 38 11.03 -6.95 5.23
N ALA A 39 11.14 -7.36 3.96
CA ALA A 39 10.14 -8.24 3.36
C ALA A 39 10.14 -9.58 4.09
N SER A 40 8.96 -10.09 4.38
CA SER A 40 8.78 -11.33 5.13
C SER A 40 7.44 -11.94 4.77
N ALA A 41 7.25 -13.19 5.19
CA ALA A 41 5.95 -13.84 4.99
C ALA A 41 4.81 -13.10 5.69
N ALA A 42 5.11 -12.38 6.77
CA ALA A 42 4.09 -11.65 7.52
C ALA A 42 3.56 -10.45 6.75
N ASN A 43 4.36 -9.84 5.87
CA ASN A 43 3.91 -8.69 5.10
C ASN A 43 3.74 -8.98 3.61
N ALA A 44 3.84 -10.24 3.20
CA ALA A 44 3.63 -10.61 1.81
C ALA A 44 2.25 -10.14 1.33
N GLY A 45 2.21 -9.51 0.18
CA GLY A 45 0.99 -8.95 -0.38
C GLY A 45 0.69 -7.53 0.03
N GLN A 46 1.43 -6.95 0.95
CA GLN A 46 1.24 -5.54 1.30
C GLN A 46 1.69 -4.64 0.17
N VAL A 47 0.91 -3.59 -0.05
CA VAL A 47 1.23 -2.55 -1.01
C VAL A 47 1.51 -1.27 -0.24
N ARG A 48 2.63 -0.61 -0.56
CA ARG A 48 2.99 0.65 0.08
C ARG A 48 3.42 1.65 -0.97
N LEU A 49 3.36 2.93 -0.62
CA LEU A 49 3.82 4.01 -1.49
C LEU A 49 5.14 4.54 -0.92
N ILE A 50 6.19 4.54 -1.76
CA ILE A 50 7.45 5.17 -1.40
C ILE A 50 7.61 6.48 -2.17
N SER A 51 8.36 7.42 -1.60
CA SER A 51 8.52 8.74 -2.19
C SER A 51 9.86 8.95 -2.88
N ASP A 52 10.71 7.92 -2.93
CA ASP A 52 12.08 8.06 -3.46
C ASP A 52 12.46 6.96 -4.45
N ASN A 53 11.51 6.21 -4.98
CA ASN A 53 11.64 5.13 -5.97
C ASN A 53 12.76 4.09 -5.70
N GLY A 54 13.31 4.07 -4.51
CA GLY A 54 14.38 3.14 -4.14
C GLY A 54 15.75 3.54 -4.64
N ALA A 55 15.85 4.57 -5.48
CA ALA A 55 17.14 5.03 -6.03
C ALA A 55 17.58 6.37 -5.44
N GLY A 56 16.83 6.91 -4.48
CA GLY A 56 17.12 8.19 -3.87
C GLY A 56 16.55 9.38 -4.64
N ASP A 57 15.80 9.14 -5.70
CA ASP A 57 15.12 10.19 -6.44
C ASP A 57 13.78 10.52 -5.80
N ASN A 58 13.31 11.75 -6.01
CA ASN A 58 12.03 12.20 -5.45
C ASN A 58 10.87 11.77 -6.33
N GLU A 59 10.70 10.47 -6.55
CA GLU A 59 9.63 9.94 -7.38
C GLU A 59 8.78 8.96 -6.60
N TYR A 60 7.47 9.18 -6.60
CA TYR A 60 6.56 8.24 -5.99
C TYR A 60 6.52 6.93 -6.75
N CYS A 61 6.49 5.83 -6.02
CA CYS A 61 6.43 4.51 -6.60
C CYS A 61 5.65 3.58 -5.68
N LEU A 62 4.75 2.78 -6.26
CA LEU A 62 4.10 1.71 -5.50
C LEU A 62 5.03 0.51 -5.44
N VAL A 63 5.09 -0.10 -4.26
CA VAL A 63 5.86 -1.31 -4.04
C VAL A 63 5.00 -2.37 -3.40
N ILE A 64 5.30 -3.61 -3.68
CA ILE A 64 4.57 -4.76 -3.18
C ILE A 64 5.57 -5.70 -2.54
N SER A 65 5.24 -6.19 -1.34
CA SER A 65 6.05 -7.23 -0.71
C SER A 65 5.68 -8.59 -1.30
N THR A 66 6.67 -9.32 -1.76
CA THR A 66 6.48 -10.70 -2.22
C THR A 66 6.67 -11.72 -1.10
N GLY A 67 7.05 -11.24 0.09
CA GLY A 67 7.47 -12.11 1.20
C GLY A 67 8.97 -12.32 1.25
N SER A 68 9.68 -12.04 0.15
CA SER A 68 11.14 -12.16 0.07
C SER A 68 11.78 -10.83 -0.29
N ALA A 69 11.07 -9.95 -0.98
CA ALA A 69 11.59 -8.67 -1.43
C ALA A 69 10.45 -7.71 -1.66
N TRP A 70 10.76 -6.42 -1.64
CA TRP A 70 9.87 -5.37 -2.10
C TRP A 70 10.16 -5.13 -3.58
N VAL A 71 9.13 -5.21 -4.40
CA VAL A 71 9.25 -5.01 -5.85
C VAL A 71 8.37 -3.84 -6.26
N THR A 72 8.80 -3.12 -7.29
CA THR A 72 8.01 -2.02 -7.81
C THR A 72 6.82 -2.54 -8.61
N ALA A 73 5.68 -1.86 -8.49
CA ALA A 73 4.53 -2.15 -9.33
C ALA A 73 4.73 -1.44 -10.66
N VAL A 74 5.04 -2.22 -11.70
CA VAL A 74 5.27 -1.69 -13.03
C VAL A 74 3.96 -1.70 -13.80
N GLY A 75 3.63 -0.59 -14.47
CA GLY A 75 2.39 -0.46 -15.20
C GLY A 75 2.39 -1.16 -16.55
N ALA A 76 2.90 -2.39 -16.62
CA ALA A 76 2.94 -3.14 -17.86
C ALA A 76 1.63 -3.93 -18.05
N ALA A 77 1.21 -4.07 -19.29
CA ALA A 77 0.03 -4.86 -19.59
C ALA A 77 0.30 -6.33 -19.32
N LEU A 78 -0.74 -7.03 -18.87
CA LEU A 78 -0.67 -8.49 -18.74
C LEU A 78 -0.66 -9.12 -20.12
N SER A 79 0.12 -10.16 -20.28
CA SER A 79 0.21 -10.89 -21.54
C SER A 79 -0.18 -12.34 -21.41
#